data_bb26844c49fad606c7baf5a77c103567
#
_entry.id   bb26844c49fad606c7baf5a77c103567
#
_cell.length_a   1.000
_cell.length_b   1.000
_cell.length_c   1.000
_cell.angle_alpha   90.00
_cell.angle_beta   90.00
_cell.angle_gamma   90.00
#
_symmetry.space_group_name_H-M   'P 1'
#
loop_
_entity.id
_entity.type
_entity.pdbx_description
1 polymer ?
#
loop_
_entity_poly.entity_id
_entity_poly.type
_entity_poly.pdbx_seq_one_letter_code
_entity_poly.pdbx_strand_id
1 'polypeptide(L)'
;MKKIAIAMGVPILLLSASCAVAKDKSFSGEIMDSQCAKNSSHEMMLKKEGMGDKDPNDPMVKKMCTQNCVKMGGKYVLFDVASKITYELDDQSKPEQFAGQKVTVTGTLDKATKTIHVTGIKAA
;
A
#
# COMPACT_ATOMS: atom_id res chain seq x y z
N MET A 1 -55.83 -51.57 -8.42
CA MET A 1 -55.52 -50.25 -7.78
C MET A 1 -54.01 -50.08 -7.71
N LYS A 2 -53.46 -49.32 -8.60
CA LYS A 2 -52.02 -49.05 -8.63
C LYS A 2 -51.78 -47.74 -7.87
N LYS A 3 -51.05 -47.84 -6.75
CA LYS A 3 -50.61 -46.66 -6.00
C LYS A 3 -49.33 -46.15 -6.63
N ILE A 4 -49.40 -44.96 -7.22
CA ILE A 4 -48.24 -44.23 -7.75
C ILE A 4 -47.65 -43.44 -6.61
N ALA A 5 -46.46 -43.81 -6.16
CA ALA A 5 -45.68 -43.02 -5.22
C ALA A 5 -44.87 -41.98 -6.01
N ILE A 6 -45.26 -40.74 -5.87
CA ILE A 6 -44.51 -39.58 -6.42
C ILE A 6 -43.40 -39.28 -5.42
N ALA A 7 -42.18 -39.62 -5.76
CA ALA A 7 -41.02 -39.20 -5.02
C ALA A 7 -40.70 -37.76 -5.44
N MET A 8 -41.00 -36.79 -4.58
CA MET A 8 -40.55 -35.41 -4.72
C MET A 8 -39.07 -35.35 -4.38
N GLY A 9 -38.23 -35.34 -5.39
CA GLY A 9 -36.81 -35.01 -5.26
C GLY A 9 -36.65 -33.51 -5.09
N VAL A 10 -36.24 -33.09 -3.90
CA VAL A 10 -35.85 -31.68 -3.63
C VAL A 10 -34.45 -31.47 -4.20
N PRO A 11 -34.23 -30.58 -5.16
CA PRO A 11 -32.89 -30.26 -5.57
C PRO A 11 -32.22 -29.43 -4.47
N ILE A 12 -31.22 -30.00 -3.81
CA ILE A 12 -30.33 -29.28 -2.92
C ILE A 12 -29.47 -28.39 -3.81
N LEU A 13 -29.80 -27.10 -3.86
CA LEU A 13 -28.94 -26.09 -4.44
C LEU A 13 -27.73 -25.92 -3.51
N LEU A 14 -26.63 -26.58 -3.85
CA LEU A 14 -25.34 -26.29 -3.25
C LEU A 14 -24.91 -24.89 -3.73
N LEU A 15 -25.18 -23.88 -2.90
CA LEU A 15 -24.58 -22.57 -3.04
C LEU A 15 -23.09 -22.73 -2.73
N SER A 16 -22.29 -22.98 -3.75
CA SER A 16 -20.83 -22.83 -3.65
C SER A 16 -20.54 -21.35 -3.48
N ALA A 17 -20.36 -20.91 -2.23
CA ALA A 17 -19.78 -19.62 -1.94
C ALA A 17 -18.34 -19.64 -2.45
N SER A 18 -18.12 -19.16 -3.67
CA SER A 18 -16.81 -18.90 -4.18
C SER A 18 -16.23 -17.75 -3.36
N CYS A 19 -15.39 -18.05 -2.38
CA CYS A 19 -14.52 -17.07 -1.76
C CYS A 19 -13.61 -16.54 -2.87
N ALA A 20 -13.95 -15.39 -3.45
CA ALA A 20 -13.08 -14.69 -4.37
C ALA A 20 -11.88 -14.20 -3.58
N VAL A 21 -10.77 -14.94 -3.61
CA VAL A 21 -9.49 -14.49 -3.09
C VAL A 21 -9.03 -13.35 -4.01
N ALA A 22 -8.96 -12.13 -3.47
CA ALA A 22 -8.42 -10.99 -4.21
C ALA A 22 -6.98 -11.32 -4.61
N LYS A 23 -6.67 -11.23 -5.92
CA LYS A 23 -5.32 -11.46 -6.42
C LYS A 23 -4.41 -10.31 -6.06
N ASP A 24 -3.16 -10.63 -5.71
CA ASP A 24 -2.11 -9.63 -5.53
C ASP A 24 -1.90 -8.83 -6.81
N LYS A 25 -1.70 -7.54 -6.63
CA LYS A 25 -1.36 -6.59 -7.69
C LYS A 25 -0.03 -5.94 -7.39
N SER A 26 0.57 -5.34 -8.42
CA SER A 26 1.81 -4.56 -8.28
C SER A 26 1.49 -3.07 -8.31
N PHE A 27 2.09 -2.35 -7.37
CA PHE A 27 1.96 -0.91 -7.24
C PHE A 27 3.35 -0.29 -7.27
N SER A 28 3.57 0.69 -8.12
CA SER A 28 4.84 1.38 -8.24
C SER A 28 4.78 2.76 -7.59
N GLY A 29 5.83 3.15 -6.92
CA GLY A 29 5.92 4.46 -6.28
C GLY A 29 7.18 4.61 -5.46
N GLU A 30 7.21 5.64 -4.64
CA GLU A 30 8.30 5.94 -3.72
C GLU A 30 7.85 5.66 -2.28
N ILE A 31 8.72 5.06 -1.49
CA ILE A 31 8.49 4.93 -0.05
C ILE A 31 8.79 6.30 0.59
N MET A 32 7.75 6.95 1.03
CA MET A 32 7.79 8.23 1.71
C MET A 32 7.23 8.10 3.14
N ASP A 33 7.44 9.11 3.96
CA ASP A 33 6.66 9.28 5.16
C ASP A 33 5.30 9.94 4.85
N SER A 34 4.33 9.71 5.72
CA SER A 34 2.96 10.18 5.51
C SER A 34 2.82 11.70 5.42
N GLN A 35 3.73 12.46 6.06
CA GLN A 35 3.68 13.94 6.03
C GLN A 35 4.24 14.50 4.72
N CYS A 36 5.40 14.02 4.27
CA CYS A 36 5.96 14.43 2.97
C CYS A 36 5.05 14.01 1.81
N ALA A 37 4.41 12.85 1.89
CA ALA A 37 3.46 12.38 0.88
C ALA A 37 2.26 13.33 0.71
N LYS A 38 1.74 13.90 1.79
CA LYS A 38 0.67 14.93 1.73
C LYS A 38 1.08 16.16 0.92
N ASN A 39 2.36 16.52 0.96
CA ASN A 39 2.91 17.67 0.24
C ASN A 39 3.52 17.27 -1.11
N SER A 40 3.50 16.01 -1.46
CA SER A 40 4.13 15.44 -2.66
C SER A 40 5.62 15.75 -2.80
N SER A 41 6.29 16.11 -1.71
CA SER A 41 7.70 16.55 -1.73
C SER A 41 8.32 16.52 -0.34
N HIS A 42 9.61 16.30 -0.27
CA HIS A 42 10.42 16.44 0.94
C HIS A 42 10.83 17.90 1.24
N GLU A 43 10.64 18.80 0.29
CA GLU A 43 11.14 20.18 0.36
C GLU A 43 10.67 20.94 1.60
N MET A 44 9.38 20.82 1.91
CA MET A 44 8.79 21.53 3.05
C MET A 44 9.40 21.08 4.39
N MET A 45 9.64 19.79 4.53
CA MET A 45 10.26 19.24 5.74
C MET A 45 11.73 19.66 5.86
N LEU A 46 12.46 19.68 4.75
CA LEU A 46 13.84 20.17 4.74
C LEU A 46 13.93 21.62 5.19
N LYS A 47 13.04 22.48 4.71
CA LYS A 47 12.98 23.88 5.16
C LYS A 47 12.68 24.01 6.64
N LYS A 48 11.74 23.20 7.14
CA LYS A 48 11.36 23.19 8.55
C LYS A 48 12.50 22.72 9.46
N GLU A 49 13.30 21.76 9.00
CA GLU A 49 14.44 21.22 9.74
C GLU A 49 15.74 22.03 9.56
N GLY A 50 15.67 23.17 8.90
CA GLY A 50 16.84 24.02 8.63
C GLY A 50 17.80 23.47 7.56
N MET A 51 17.36 22.54 6.76
CA MET A 51 18.12 21.90 5.67
C MET A 51 17.62 22.32 4.29
N GLY A 52 17.08 23.52 4.17
CA GLY A 52 16.50 24.01 2.92
C GLY A 52 17.49 24.21 1.76
N ASP A 53 18.78 24.14 2.04
CA ASP A 53 19.86 24.14 1.05
C ASP A 53 20.12 22.75 0.40
N LYS A 54 19.53 21.69 0.96
CA LYS A 54 19.68 20.33 0.44
C LYS A 54 18.74 20.08 -0.72
N ASP A 55 19.21 19.29 -1.70
CA ASP A 55 18.37 18.86 -2.81
C ASP A 55 17.31 17.85 -2.31
N PRO A 56 16.02 18.17 -2.41
CA PRO A 56 14.95 17.29 -1.99
C PRO A 56 14.85 16.01 -2.84
N ASN A 57 15.53 15.96 -3.98
CA ASN A 57 15.56 14.80 -4.86
C ASN A 57 16.78 13.91 -4.66
N ASP A 58 17.75 14.33 -3.84
CA ASP A 58 18.90 13.50 -3.51
C ASP A 58 18.46 12.23 -2.77
N PRO A 59 18.85 11.01 -3.23
CA PRO A 59 18.42 9.75 -2.64
C PRO A 59 18.75 9.61 -1.15
N MET A 60 19.88 10.12 -0.72
CA MET A 60 20.28 10.08 0.69
C MET A 60 19.47 11.05 1.54
N VAL A 61 19.17 12.22 1.00
CA VAL A 61 18.29 13.22 1.65
C VAL A 61 16.88 12.67 1.80
N LYS A 62 16.33 12.06 0.77
CA LYS A 62 15.01 11.41 0.80
C LYS A 62 14.95 10.31 1.86
N LYS A 63 15.97 9.46 1.90
CA LYS A 63 16.07 8.39 2.90
C LYS A 63 16.09 8.95 4.31
N MET A 64 16.96 9.89 4.58
CA MET A 64 17.11 10.52 5.90
C MET A 64 15.82 11.23 6.32
N CYS A 65 15.24 12.03 5.45
CA CYS A 65 13.99 12.75 5.72
C CYS A 65 12.84 11.78 6.05
N THR A 66 12.66 10.75 5.23
CA THR A 66 11.62 9.73 5.44
C THR A 66 11.80 9.02 6.77
N GLN A 67 13.00 8.55 7.09
CA GLN A 67 13.28 7.84 8.33
C GLN A 67 13.09 8.73 9.57
N ASN A 68 13.55 9.97 9.51
CA ASN A 68 13.39 10.92 10.62
C ASN A 68 11.91 11.23 10.89
N CYS A 69 11.13 11.49 9.84
CA CYS A 69 9.70 11.76 10.00
C CYS A 69 8.93 10.56 10.55
N VAL A 70 9.29 9.35 10.15
CA VAL A 70 8.69 8.13 10.73
C VAL A 70 9.05 7.98 12.21
N LYS A 71 10.30 8.25 12.60
CA LYS A 71 10.72 8.25 14.02
C LYS A 71 9.95 9.28 14.85
N MET A 72 9.52 10.38 14.24
CA MET A 72 8.71 11.43 14.90
C MET A 72 7.20 11.16 14.89
N GLY A 73 6.77 9.95 14.56
CA GLY A 73 5.38 9.52 14.60
C GLY A 73 4.67 9.40 13.25
N GLY A 74 5.37 9.65 12.14
CA GLY A 74 4.86 9.37 10.79
C GLY A 74 4.84 7.87 10.48
N LYS A 75 4.28 7.54 9.33
CA LYS A 75 4.22 6.16 8.83
C LYS A 75 4.86 6.08 7.45
N TYR A 76 5.42 4.91 7.13
CA TYR A 76 5.83 4.60 5.76
C TYR A 76 4.59 4.42 4.89
N VAL A 77 4.57 5.09 3.75
CA VAL A 77 3.52 5.03 2.74
C VAL A 77 4.13 4.80 1.37
N LEU A 78 3.35 4.29 0.45
CA LEU A 78 3.71 4.25 -0.97
C LEU A 78 3.07 5.47 -1.65
N PHE A 79 3.89 6.34 -2.20
CA PHE A 79 3.46 7.49 -2.96
C PHE A 79 3.63 7.25 -4.46
N ASP A 80 2.53 7.17 -5.17
CA ASP A 80 2.54 7.10 -6.64
C ASP A 80 2.77 8.50 -7.20
N VAL A 81 3.98 8.72 -7.71
CA VAL A 81 4.41 10.03 -8.22
C VAL A 81 3.59 10.47 -9.44
N ALA A 82 3.18 9.53 -10.28
CA ALA A 82 2.44 9.83 -11.50
C ALA A 82 1.01 10.29 -11.23
N SER A 83 0.29 9.57 -10.36
CA SER A 83 -1.11 9.85 -10.01
C SER A 83 -1.29 10.76 -8.81
N LYS A 84 -0.22 11.00 -8.03
CA LYS A 84 -0.26 11.72 -6.74
C LYS A 84 -1.13 11.02 -5.70
N ILE A 85 -1.29 9.71 -5.79
CA ILE A 85 -2.03 8.90 -4.83
C ILE A 85 -1.08 8.38 -3.76
N THR A 86 -1.50 8.49 -2.51
CA THR A 86 -0.82 7.91 -1.35
C THR A 86 -1.55 6.66 -0.91
N TYR A 87 -0.82 5.53 -0.84
CA TYR A 87 -1.32 4.28 -0.30
C TYR A 87 -0.72 4.04 1.09
N GLU A 88 -1.55 3.71 2.05
CA GLU A 88 -1.08 3.20 3.32
C GLU A 88 -0.57 1.77 3.16
N LEU A 89 0.40 1.38 3.98
CA LEU A 89 0.98 0.04 4.00
C LEU A 89 0.67 -0.60 5.35
N ASP A 90 0.08 -1.78 5.35
CA ASP A 90 -0.21 -2.51 6.59
C ASP A 90 1.05 -3.03 7.28
N ASP A 91 2.10 -3.31 6.51
CA ASP A 91 3.41 -3.69 7.02
C ASP A 91 4.33 -2.46 7.06
N GLN A 92 4.79 -2.10 8.25
CA GLN A 92 5.69 -0.96 8.46
C GLN A 92 7.16 -1.38 8.59
N SER A 93 7.44 -2.67 8.69
CA SER A 93 8.81 -3.18 8.81
C SER A 93 9.50 -3.37 7.47
N LYS A 94 8.79 -3.90 6.47
CA LYS A 94 9.34 -4.10 5.12
C LYS A 94 9.75 -2.81 4.41
N PRO A 95 8.95 -1.73 4.44
CA PRO A 95 9.32 -0.49 3.73
C PRO A 95 10.49 0.26 4.35
N GLU A 96 10.85 0.02 5.60
CA GLU A 96 11.94 0.75 6.28
C GLU A 96 13.26 0.72 5.50
N GLN A 97 13.65 -0.42 4.99
CA GLN A 97 14.90 -0.57 4.22
C GLN A 97 14.86 0.12 2.84
N PHE A 98 13.67 0.50 2.37
CA PHE A 98 13.47 1.18 1.09
C PHE A 98 13.11 2.66 1.24
N ALA A 99 13.28 3.25 2.42
CA ALA A 99 12.94 4.63 2.69
C ALA A 99 13.55 5.58 1.65
N GLY A 100 12.71 6.41 1.03
CA GLY A 100 13.11 7.35 0.00
C GLY A 100 13.42 6.75 -1.37
N GLN A 101 13.21 5.45 -1.56
CA GLN A 101 13.49 4.75 -2.81
C GLN A 101 12.23 4.48 -3.63
N LYS A 102 12.41 4.42 -4.95
CA LYS A 102 11.39 3.90 -5.86
C LYS A 102 11.32 2.39 -5.74
N VAL A 103 10.12 1.87 -5.56
CA VAL A 103 9.86 0.45 -5.34
C VAL A 103 8.66 -0.04 -6.12
N THR A 104 8.55 -1.36 -6.22
CA THR A 104 7.32 -2.06 -6.58
C THR A 104 6.82 -2.82 -5.37
N VAL A 105 5.62 -2.47 -4.90
CA VAL A 105 4.92 -3.16 -3.82
C VAL A 105 3.95 -4.15 -4.41
N THR A 106 3.99 -5.38 -3.96
CA THR A 106 3.02 -6.42 -4.32
C THR A 106 2.08 -6.66 -3.15
N GLY A 107 0.80 -6.74 -3.42
CA GLY A 107 -0.21 -6.99 -2.40
C GLY A 107 -1.62 -6.76 -2.90
N THR A 108 -2.56 -6.76 -1.98
CA THR A 108 -3.97 -6.50 -2.25
C THR A 108 -4.38 -5.13 -1.73
N LEU A 109 -5.15 -4.39 -2.53
CA LEU A 109 -5.61 -3.05 -2.18
C LEU A 109 -6.99 -3.09 -1.53
N ASP A 110 -7.10 -2.56 -0.33
CA ASP A 110 -8.37 -2.12 0.24
C ASP A 110 -8.69 -0.72 -0.30
N LYS A 111 -9.66 -0.66 -1.21
CA LYS A 111 -10.04 0.60 -1.87
C LYS A 111 -10.71 1.60 -0.92
N ALA A 112 -11.38 1.12 0.11
CA ALA A 112 -12.09 1.99 1.06
C ALA A 112 -11.12 2.82 1.90
N THR A 113 -10.01 2.22 2.31
CA THR A 113 -8.98 2.85 3.15
C THR A 113 -7.73 3.25 2.37
N LYS A 114 -7.61 2.88 1.11
CA LYS A 114 -6.38 2.99 0.30
C LYS A 114 -5.17 2.33 0.96
N THR A 115 -5.40 1.20 1.59
CA THR A 115 -4.37 0.41 2.27
C THR A 115 -3.98 -0.79 1.43
N ILE A 116 -2.68 -0.98 1.23
CA ILE A 116 -2.13 -2.17 0.57
C ILE A 116 -1.77 -3.19 1.66
N HIS A 117 -2.34 -4.38 1.56
CA HIS A 117 -1.91 -5.54 2.34
C HIS A 117 -0.67 -6.11 1.65
N VAL A 118 0.48 -5.77 2.20
CA VAL A 118 1.78 -6.00 1.56
C VAL A 118 2.19 -7.47 1.65
N THR A 119 2.46 -8.10 0.50
CA THR A 119 3.07 -9.43 0.43
C THR A 119 4.55 -9.37 0.07
N GLY A 120 4.99 -8.31 -0.60
CA GLY A 120 6.40 -8.10 -0.93
C GLY A 120 6.69 -6.69 -1.39
N ILE A 121 7.95 -6.28 -1.23
CA ILE A 121 8.51 -5.02 -1.75
C ILE A 121 9.84 -5.33 -2.40
N LYS A 122 10.08 -4.73 -3.55
CA LYS A 122 11.38 -4.78 -4.22
C LYS A 122 11.73 -3.42 -4.80
N ALA A 123 13.02 -3.13 -4.91
CA ALA A 123 13.49 -1.94 -5.62
C ALA A 123 13.01 -1.95 -7.08
N ALA A 124 12.57 -0.80 -7.53
CA ALA A 124 12.14 -0.64 -8.92
C ALA A 124 13.32 -0.62 -9.88
#